data_7169aa8bd57743607e52826488f6aedd
#
_entry.id   7169aa8bd57743607e52826488f6aedd
#
_cell.length_a   1.000
_cell.length_b   1.000
_cell.length_c   1.000
_cell.angle_alpha   90.00
_cell.angle_beta   90.00
_cell.angle_gamma   90.00
#
_symmetry.space_group_name_H-M   'P 1'
#
loop_
_entity.id
_entity.type
_entity.pdbx_description
1 polymer ?
#
loop_
_entity_poly.entity_id
_entity_poly.type
_entity_poly.pdbx_seq_one_letter_code
_entity_poly.pdbx_strand_id
1 'polypeptide(L)'
;MAGWGECLGEFTLDPVRNHAFGGATTESFLASGTWDALLSGVVPGDIVVIQFGHNDQKQPEVLASRGGYTERLRRMVADVRDRGARPVLCTSCERRWFEGERVTPTHGDYPNAVRDLAAGEGVDLIDLTAFTTWLYEDLGDEASARLLSHYAPGETAAWPEGLVDDTHFRVEGARRIARFVAKSLRAIERRDGDQPAKGSTFTA
;
A
#
# COMPACT_ATOMS: atom_id res chain seq x y z
N MET A 1 -6.81 12.96 -7.09
CA MET A 1 -6.40 11.62 -6.68
C MET A 1 -5.32 11.75 -5.62
N ALA A 2 -5.25 10.86 -4.65
CA ALA A 2 -4.21 10.87 -3.62
C ALA A 2 -3.82 9.43 -3.25
N GLY A 3 -2.52 9.21 -2.98
CA GLY A 3 -2.02 7.98 -2.40
C GLY A 3 -2.17 8.00 -0.86
N TRP A 4 -2.40 6.86 -0.22
CA TRP A 4 -2.49 6.82 1.24
C TRP A 4 -1.15 7.18 1.91
N GLY A 5 -0.02 6.89 1.27
CA GLY A 5 1.31 7.29 1.76
C GLY A 5 1.47 8.81 1.89
N GLU A 6 0.84 9.59 1.01
CA GLU A 6 0.83 11.06 1.10
C GLU A 6 0.13 11.56 2.36
N CYS A 7 -0.89 10.82 2.83
CA CYS A 7 -1.68 11.19 4.01
C CYS A 7 -1.16 10.55 5.31
N LEU A 8 -0.19 9.63 5.26
CA LEU A 8 0.22 8.84 6.43
C LEU A 8 0.76 9.72 7.56
N GLY A 9 1.52 10.76 7.24
CA GLY A 9 2.07 11.70 8.22
C GLY A 9 1.03 12.46 9.05
N GLU A 10 -0.24 12.50 8.60
CA GLU A 10 -1.32 13.09 9.40
C GLU A 10 -1.70 12.21 10.62
N PHE A 11 -1.29 10.94 10.63
CA PHE A 11 -1.73 9.94 11.61
C PHE A 11 -0.58 9.28 12.37
N THR A 12 0.67 9.67 12.13
CA THR A 12 1.87 9.20 12.83
C THR A 12 2.54 10.34 13.58
N LEU A 13 3.30 10.04 14.62
CA LEU A 13 4.15 11.02 15.31
C LEU A 13 5.52 11.11 14.66
N ASP A 14 5.96 10.05 14.01
CA ASP A 14 7.24 9.96 13.35
C ASP A 14 7.18 10.56 11.94
N PRO A 15 8.28 11.12 11.44
CA PRO A 15 8.36 11.63 10.08
C PRO A 15 8.08 10.54 9.03
N VAL A 16 7.31 10.88 8.00
CA VAL A 16 7.03 9.98 6.86
C VAL A 16 7.75 10.51 5.63
N ARG A 17 8.53 9.65 5.00
CA ARG A 17 9.13 9.89 3.67
C ARG A 17 8.43 9.00 2.65
N ASN A 18 7.62 9.61 1.79
CA ASN A 18 6.88 8.90 0.77
C ASN A 18 7.67 8.89 -0.55
N HIS A 19 8.07 7.70 -1.00
CA HIS A 19 8.73 7.47 -2.28
C HIS A 19 7.80 6.81 -3.31
N ALA A 20 6.55 6.49 -2.93
CA ALA A 20 5.60 5.85 -3.82
C ALA A 20 5.14 6.80 -4.93
N PHE A 21 4.93 6.26 -6.13
CA PHE A 21 4.31 6.99 -7.23
C PHE A 21 3.36 6.11 -8.03
N GLY A 22 2.38 6.74 -8.67
CA GLY A 22 1.37 6.04 -9.44
C GLY A 22 1.95 5.32 -10.66
N GLY A 23 1.38 4.16 -11.01
CA GLY A 23 1.82 3.37 -12.16
C GLY A 23 3.03 2.46 -11.93
N ALA A 24 3.73 2.57 -10.80
CA ALA A 24 4.90 1.75 -10.52
C ALA A 24 4.55 0.26 -10.39
N THR A 25 5.43 -0.58 -10.94
CA THR A 25 5.55 -2.01 -10.63
C THR A 25 6.78 -2.25 -9.77
N THR A 26 6.90 -3.42 -9.15
CA THR A 26 8.14 -3.82 -8.47
C THR A 26 9.36 -3.73 -9.39
N GLU A 27 9.20 -4.10 -10.67
CA GLU A 27 10.26 -4.00 -11.69
C GLU A 27 10.65 -2.56 -11.96
N SER A 28 9.68 -1.71 -12.33
CA SER A 28 9.95 -0.33 -12.73
C SER A 28 10.52 0.50 -11.56
N PHE A 29 10.07 0.22 -10.33
CA PHE A 29 10.54 0.92 -9.14
C PHE A 29 12.01 0.60 -8.82
N LEU A 30 12.41 -0.66 -9.00
CA LEU A 30 13.81 -1.07 -8.88
C LEU A 30 14.66 -0.50 -10.04
N ALA A 31 14.18 -0.60 -11.28
CA ALA A 31 14.92 -0.19 -12.45
C ALA A 31 15.13 1.33 -12.57
N SER A 32 14.21 2.13 -12.01
CA SER A 32 14.32 3.60 -12.02
C SER A 32 15.36 4.17 -11.06
N GLY A 33 15.93 3.36 -10.16
CA GLY A 33 16.80 3.81 -9.09
C GLY A 33 16.06 4.45 -7.89
N THR A 34 14.71 4.49 -7.92
CA THR A 34 13.92 5.04 -6.81
C THR A 34 14.10 4.20 -5.54
N TRP A 35 14.22 2.87 -5.69
CA TRP A 35 14.51 1.99 -4.55
C TRP A 35 15.87 2.29 -3.92
N ASP A 36 16.91 2.49 -4.72
CA ASP A 36 18.24 2.83 -4.23
C ASP A 36 18.26 4.21 -3.55
N ALA A 37 17.52 5.17 -4.09
CA ALA A 37 17.35 6.49 -3.48
C ALA A 37 16.62 6.39 -2.11
N LEU A 38 15.58 5.56 -2.00
CA LEU A 38 14.91 5.27 -0.72
C LEU A 38 15.90 4.67 0.27
N LEU A 39 16.60 3.59 -0.12
CA LEU A 39 17.56 2.90 0.76
C LEU A 39 18.71 3.77 1.22
N SER A 40 19.11 4.76 0.43
CA SER A 40 20.18 5.69 0.81
C SER A 40 19.84 6.56 2.03
N GLY A 41 18.54 6.76 2.28
CA GLY A 41 18.04 7.52 3.43
C GLY A 41 17.59 6.67 4.61
N VAL A 42 17.58 5.34 4.48
CA VAL A 42 17.15 4.41 5.54
C VAL A 42 18.29 4.25 6.56
N VAL A 43 17.93 4.34 7.84
CA VAL A 43 18.83 4.11 8.96
C VAL A 43 18.32 2.98 9.87
N PRO A 44 19.21 2.37 10.69
CA PRO A 44 18.78 1.33 11.63
C PRO A 44 17.66 1.81 12.55
N GLY A 45 16.60 0.98 12.65
CA GLY A 45 15.40 1.27 13.42
C GLY A 45 14.25 1.90 12.61
N ASP A 46 14.49 2.35 11.38
CA ASP A 46 13.41 2.80 10.50
C ASP A 46 12.44 1.65 10.15
N ILE A 47 11.20 2.01 9.84
CA ILE A 47 10.22 1.09 9.28
C ILE A 47 10.00 1.44 7.80
N VAL A 48 10.16 0.46 6.92
CA VAL A 48 9.91 0.60 5.48
C VAL A 48 8.64 -0.16 5.11
N VAL A 49 7.60 0.57 4.71
CA VAL A 49 6.31 0.00 4.32
C VAL A 49 6.28 -0.19 2.80
N ILE A 50 6.05 -1.41 2.35
CA ILE A 50 6.16 -1.81 0.94
C ILE A 50 4.80 -2.29 0.44
N GLN A 51 4.23 -1.61 -0.56
CA GLN A 51 2.99 -1.99 -1.24
C GLN A 51 3.16 -1.93 -2.75
N PHE A 52 2.95 -3.06 -3.42
CA PHE A 52 2.88 -3.20 -4.88
C PHE A 52 1.76 -4.19 -5.25
N GLY A 53 1.53 -4.41 -6.55
CA GLY A 53 0.63 -5.43 -7.07
C GLY A 53 -0.41 -4.91 -8.07
N HIS A 54 -0.94 -3.70 -7.89
CA HIS A 54 -1.93 -3.11 -8.82
C HIS A 54 -1.47 -3.09 -10.27
N ASN A 55 -0.19 -2.78 -10.50
CA ASN A 55 0.39 -2.67 -11.83
C ASN A 55 1.15 -3.92 -12.23
N ASP A 56 1.74 -4.63 -11.25
CA ASP A 56 2.45 -5.88 -11.49
C ASP A 56 1.56 -6.93 -12.15
N GLN A 57 0.32 -7.06 -11.71
CA GLN A 57 -0.65 -8.00 -12.30
C GLN A 57 -0.99 -7.73 -13.78
N LYS A 58 -0.64 -6.56 -14.33
CA LYS A 58 -0.80 -6.23 -15.75
C LYS A 58 0.34 -6.77 -16.61
N GLN A 59 1.38 -7.33 -16.00
CA GLN A 59 2.58 -7.87 -16.63
C GLN A 59 2.91 -9.28 -16.09
N PRO A 60 1.95 -10.22 -16.08
CA PRO A 60 2.11 -11.52 -15.42
C PRO A 60 3.20 -12.40 -16.05
N GLU A 61 3.59 -12.14 -17.31
CA GLU A 61 4.68 -12.82 -18.01
C GLU A 61 6.05 -12.55 -17.37
N VAL A 62 6.24 -11.40 -16.74
CA VAL A 62 7.48 -11.00 -16.05
C VAL A 62 7.29 -10.95 -14.54
N LEU A 63 6.11 -10.52 -14.10
CA LEU A 63 5.77 -10.23 -12.72
C LEU A 63 4.68 -11.18 -12.19
N ALA A 64 4.76 -12.47 -12.56
CA ALA A 64 3.88 -13.49 -12.01
C ALA A 64 3.84 -13.41 -10.48
N SER A 65 2.63 -13.53 -9.88
CA SER A 65 2.41 -13.37 -8.45
C SER A 65 3.32 -14.26 -7.60
N ARG A 66 3.53 -15.51 -8.01
CA ARG A 66 4.39 -16.52 -7.36
C ARG A 66 5.79 -16.64 -8.01
N GLY A 67 6.23 -15.64 -8.77
CA GLY A 67 7.51 -15.62 -9.47
C GLY A 67 8.14 -14.24 -9.35
N GLY A 68 8.34 -13.55 -10.48
CA GLY A 68 9.07 -12.29 -10.53
C GLY A 68 8.57 -11.21 -9.57
N TYR A 69 7.28 -11.15 -9.27
CA TYR A 69 6.71 -10.22 -8.28
C TYR A 69 7.21 -10.53 -6.87
N THR A 70 7.00 -11.74 -6.38
CA THR A 70 7.43 -12.14 -5.02
C THR A 70 8.94 -12.21 -4.86
N GLU A 71 9.69 -12.53 -5.91
CA GLU A 71 11.15 -12.49 -5.91
C GLU A 71 11.68 -11.07 -5.66
N ARG A 72 11.08 -10.07 -6.31
CA ARG A 72 11.43 -8.67 -6.11
C ARG A 72 11.05 -8.15 -4.73
N LEU A 73 9.87 -8.51 -4.24
CA LEU A 73 9.48 -8.17 -2.86
C LEU A 73 10.41 -8.81 -1.83
N ARG A 74 10.84 -10.06 -2.03
CA ARG A 74 11.81 -10.73 -1.16
C ARG A 74 13.16 -10.00 -1.16
N ARG A 75 13.62 -9.56 -2.33
CA ARG A 75 14.81 -8.72 -2.43
C ARG A 75 14.65 -7.42 -1.65
N MET A 76 13.54 -6.71 -1.83
CA MET A 76 13.27 -5.48 -1.09
C MET A 76 13.26 -5.71 0.43
N VAL A 77 12.68 -6.80 0.91
CA VAL A 77 12.71 -7.20 2.32
C VAL A 77 14.13 -7.40 2.81
N ALA A 78 14.96 -8.12 2.05
CA ALA A 78 16.37 -8.36 2.40
C ALA A 78 17.16 -7.03 2.44
N ASP A 79 17.03 -6.20 1.42
CA ASP A 79 17.71 -4.91 1.31
C ASP A 79 17.40 -3.98 2.51
N VAL A 80 16.14 -3.98 2.98
CA VAL A 80 15.73 -3.21 4.17
C VAL A 80 16.36 -3.77 5.44
N ARG A 81 16.36 -5.09 5.60
CA ARG A 81 16.99 -5.76 6.75
C ARG A 81 18.49 -5.52 6.80
N ASP A 82 19.17 -5.51 5.67
CA ASP A 82 20.60 -5.21 5.56
C ASP A 82 20.97 -3.78 6.02
N ARG A 83 19.99 -2.87 6.03
CA ARG A 83 20.12 -1.52 6.62
C ARG A 83 19.81 -1.47 8.11
N GLY A 84 19.51 -2.61 8.76
CA GLY A 84 19.07 -2.65 10.14
C GLY A 84 17.68 -2.04 10.36
N ALA A 85 16.92 -1.88 9.29
CA ALA A 85 15.55 -1.38 9.29
C ALA A 85 14.53 -2.54 9.26
N ARG A 86 13.28 -2.22 9.53
CA ARG A 86 12.19 -3.17 9.61
C ARG A 86 11.31 -3.09 8.36
N PRO A 87 11.24 -4.13 7.53
CA PRO A 87 10.28 -4.18 6.44
C PRO A 87 8.87 -4.52 6.95
N VAL A 88 7.85 -3.87 6.38
CA VAL A 88 6.44 -4.20 6.56
C VAL A 88 5.81 -4.32 5.19
N LEU A 89 5.27 -5.48 4.87
CA LEU A 89 4.58 -5.72 3.60
C LEU A 89 3.10 -5.32 3.71
N CYS A 90 2.58 -4.75 2.64
CA CYS A 90 1.14 -4.50 2.49
C CYS A 90 0.60 -5.25 1.28
N THR A 91 -0.57 -5.86 1.41
CA THR A 91 -1.33 -6.29 0.23
C THR A 91 -1.89 -5.07 -0.51
N SER A 92 -2.24 -5.20 -1.80
CA SER A 92 -2.88 -4.13 -2.56
C SER A 92 -4.22 -3.75 -1.94
N CYS A 93 -4.58 -2.46 -1.95
CA CYS A 93 -5.97 -2.09 -1.72
C CYS A 93 -6.85 -2.73 -2.79
N GLU A 94 -8.01 -3.27 -2.43
CA GLU A 94 -8.93 -3.83 -3.42
C GLU A 94 -9.54 -2.72 -4.29
N ARG A 95 -9.88 -3.03 -5.54
CA ARG A 95 -10.69 -2.13 -6.36
C ARG A 95 -12.14 -2.22 -5.90
N ARG A 96 -12.86 -1.11 -6.04
CA ARG A 96 -14.26 -1.07 -5.70
C ARG A 96 -15.09 -1.65 -6.85
N TRP A 97 -15.19 -2.97 -6.89
CA TRP A 97 -15.97 -3.70 -7.88
C TRP A 97 -17.00 -4.57 -7.19
N PHE A 98 -18.27 -4.16 -7.27
CA PHE A 98 -19.37 -4.87 -6.62
C PHE A 98 -20.08 -5.84 -7.55
N GLU A 99 -20.41 -7.01 -7.03
CA GLU A 99 -21.43 -7.93 -7.56
C GLU A 99 -22.51 -8.12 -6.48
N GLY A 100 -23.64 -7.47 -6.66
CA GLY A 100 -24.64 -7.35 -5.61
C GLY A 100 -24.11 -6.54 -4.41
N GLU A 101 -24.16 -7.12 -3.22
CA GLU A 101 -23.68 -6.50 -1.98
C GLU A 101 -22.21 -6.84 -1.63
N ARG A 102 -21.54 -7.59 -2.48
CA ARG A 102 -20.19 -8.08 -2.24
C ARG A 102 -19.18 -7.48 -3.21
N VAL A 103 -17.98 -7.23 -2.66
CA VAL A 103 -16.84 -6.81 -3.47
C VAL A 103 -16.18 -8.02 -4.11
N THR A 104 -16.04 -7.98 -5.41
CA THR A 104 -15.38 -9.04 -6.20
C THR A 104 -13.86 -8.84 -6.17
N PRO A 105 -13.07 -9.86 -5.84
CA PRO A 105 -11.61 -9.78 -5.88
C PRO A 105 -11.09 -9.48 -7.29
N THR A 106 -10.24 -8.46 -7.42
CA THR A 106 -9.73 -8.00 -8.72
C THR A 106 -8.21 -8.18 -8.90
N HIS A 107 -7.51 -8.63 -7.87
CA HIS A 107 -6.05 -8.75 -7.90
C HIS A 107 -5.54 -10.20 -8.05
N GLY A 108 -6.43 -11.16 -8.40
CA GLY A 108 -6.05 -12.56 -8.55
C GLY A 108 -5.30 -13.10 -7.34
N ASP A 109 -4.17 -13.77 -7.56
CA ASP A 109 -3.37 -14.38 -6.49
C ASP A 109 -2.34 -13.43 -5.86
N TYR A 110 -2.20 -12.19 -6.32
CA TYR A 110 -1.17 -11.26 -5.80
C TYR A 110 -1.29 -10.98 -4.30
N PRO A 111 -2.49 -10.74 -3.72
CA PRO A 111 -2.61 -10.57 -2.27
C PRO A 111 -2.21 -11.83 -1.48
N ASN A 112 -2.57 -13.02 -1.96
CA ASN A 112 -2.17 -14.27 -1.31
C ASN A 112 -0.66 -14.49 -1.38
N ALA A 113 -0.05 -14.16 -2.52
CA ALA A 113 1.40 -14.25 -2.67
C ALA A 113 2.16 -13.35 -1.67
N VAL A 114 1.63 -12.15 -1.37
CA VAL A 114 2.19 -11.26 -0.34
C VAL A 114 1.99 -11.85 1.07
N ARG A 115 0.81 -12.39 1.38
CA ARG A 115 0.53 -13.05 2.68
C ARG A 115 1.48 -14.20 2.94
N ASP A 116 1.65 -15.07 1.94
CA ASP A 116 2.53 -16.24 2.03
C ASP A 116 4.01 -15.83 2.13
N LEU A 117 4.42 -14.80 1.37
CA LEU A 117 5.76 -14.24 1.48
C LEU A 117 6.01 -13.67 2.88
N ALA A 118 5.10 -12.87 3.40
CA ALA A 118 5.22 -12.28 4.73
C ALA A 118 5.34 -13.36 5.81
N ALA A 119 4.49 -14.39 5.75
CA ALA A 119 4.53 -15.51 6.68
C ALA A 119 5.84 -16.32 6.56
N GLY A 120 6.27 -16.63 5.33
CA GLY A 120 7.48 -17.42 5.07
C GLY A 120 8.79 -16.73 5.46
N GLU A 121 8.84 -15.40 5.29
CA GLU A 121 9.99 -14.57 5.64
C GLU A 121 9.92 -14.01 7.08
N GLY A 122 8.83 -14.25 7.82
CA GLY A 122 8.64 -13.67 9.16
C GLY A 122 8.63 -12.14 9.12
N VAL A 123 7.93 -11.56 8.14
CA VAL A 123 7.76 -10.11 7.95
C VAL A 123 6.38 -9.70 8.41
N ASP A 124 6.27 -8.53 9.04
CA ASP A 124 4.97 -7.98 9.38
C ASP A 124 4.14 -7.67 8.14
N LEU A 125 2.84 -7.93 8.26
CA LEU A 125 1.87 -7.73 7.18
C LEU A 125 0.77 -6.76 7.62
N ILE A 126 0.44 -5.82 6.74
CA ILE A 126 -0.79 -5.02 6.80
C ILE A 126 -1.68 -5.46 5.63
N ASP A 127 -2.77 -6.14 5.92
CA ASP A 127 -3.66 -6.68 4.89
C ASP A 127 -4.66 -5.62 4.42
N LEU A 128 -4.22 -4.79 3.46
CA LEU A 128 -5.04 -3.74 2.89
C LEU A 128 -6.14 -4.28 1.97
N THR A 129 -5.93 -5.43 1.31
CA THR A 129 -6.99 -6.08 0.53
C THR A 129 -8.17 -6.43 1.43
N ALA A 130 -7.91 -7.13 2.54
CA ALA A 130 -8.97 -7.51 3.47
C ALA A 130 -9.65 -6.27 4.10
N PHE A 131 -8.86 -5.26 4.48
CA PHE A 131 -9.40 -4.03 5.05
C PHE A 131 -10.28 -3.25 4.08
N THR A 132 -9.84 -3.08 2.83
CA THR A 132 -10.61 -2.30 1.85
C THR A 132 -11.84 -3.03 1.35
N THR A 133 -11.77 -4.36 1.19
CA THR A 133 -12.95 -5.18 0.93
C THR A 133 -14.00 -4.99 2.01
N TRP A 134 -13.62 -5.18 3.29
CA TRP A 134 -14.52 -4.94 4.42
C TRP A 134 -15.06 -3.51 4.44
N LEU A 135 -14.21 -2.50 4.25
CA LEU A 135 -14.60 -1.09 4.28
C LEU A 135 -15.65 -0.76 3.22
N TYR A 136 -15.47 -1.28 2.00
CA TYR A 136 -16.43 -1.03 0.92
C TYR A 136 -17.75 -1.75 1.16
N GLU A 137 -17.73 -3.01 1.61
CA GLU A 137 -18.93 -3.77 1.94
C GLU A 137 -19.69 -3.16 3.12
N ASP A 138 -19.00 -2.67 4.16
CA ASP A 138 -19.60 -2.00 5.32
C ASP A 138 -20.29 -0.68 4.95
N LEU A 139 -19.71 0.08 4.01
CA LEU A 139 -20.30 1.31 3.49
C LEU A 139 -21.39 1.07 2.44
N GLY A 140 -21.33 -0.06 1.75
CA GLY A 140 -22.14 -0.36 0.58
C GLY A 140 -21.66 0.36 -0.70
N ASP A 141 -22.22 -0.03 -1.83
CA ASP A 141 -21.78 0.41 -3.16
C ASP A 141 -21.83 1.95 -3.32
N GLU A 142 -22.96 2.58 -3.02
CA GLU A 142 -23.13 4.02 -3.21
C GLU A 142 -22.20 4.87 -2.30
N ALA A 143 -22.11 4.54 -1.01
CA ALA A 143 -21.37 5.37 -0.08
C ALA A 143 -19.84 5.16 -0.23
N SER A 144 -19.40 3.94 -0.57
CA SER A 144 -17.99 3.66 -0.81
C SER A 144 -17.43 4.38 -2.04
N ALA A 145 -18.25 4.69 -3.05
CA ALA A 145 -17.85 5.46 -4.22
C ALA A 145 -17.24 6.83 -3.86
N ARG A 146 -17.67 7.43 -2.74
CA ARG A 146 -17.14 8.73 -2.27
C ARG A 146 -15.67 8.68 -1.83
N LEU A 147 -15.15 7.50 -1.55
CA LEU A 147 -13.75 7.29 -1.22
C LEU A 147 -12.86 7.27 -2.46
N LEU A 148 -13.42 6.96 -3.62
CA LEU A 148 -12.74 6.78 -4.89
C LEU A 148 -12.88 8.05 -5.76
N SER A 149 -12.13 8.11 -6.84
CA SER A 149 -12.09 9.28 -7.73
C SER A 149 -13.30 9.33 -8.65
N HIS A 150 -14.48 9.46 -8.04
CA HIS A 150 -15.73 9.73 -8.71
C HIS A 150 -16.03 11.22 -8.66
N TYR A 151 -16.02 11.89 -9.79
CA TYR A 151 -16.31 13.32 -9.93
C TYR A 151 -17.46 13.54 -10.90
N ALA A 152 -18.42 14.38 -10.50
CA ALA A 152 -19.48 14.80 -11.42
C ALA A 152 -18.92 15.76 -12.49
N PRO A 153 -19.57 15.89 -13.66
CA PRO A 153 -19.21 16.91 -14.63
C PRO A 153 -19.18 18.30 -13.99
N GLY A 154 -18.09 19.02 -14.21
CA GLY A 154 -17.88 20.38 -13.66
C GLY A 154 -17.45 20.43 -12.18
N GLU A 155 -17.35 19.30 -11.47
CA GLU A 155 -16.93 19.26 -10.06
C GLU A 155 -15.46 19.67 -9.86
N THR A 156 -14.60 19.39 -10.84
CA THR A 156 -13.18 19.73 -10.78
C THR A 156 -12.65 20.11 -12.16
N ALA A 157 -11.74 21.08 -12.20
CA ALA A 157 -11.09 21.47 -13.44
C ALA A 157 -10.20 20.38 -14.06
N ALA A 158 -9.73 19.43 -13.24
CA ALA A 158 -8.92 18.30 -13.74
C ALA A 158 -9.76 17.29 -14.55
N TRP A 159 -11.06 17.22 -14.30
CA TRP A 159 -11.99 16.28 -14.93
C TRP A 159 -13.29 17.00 -15.29
N PRO A 160 -13.28 17.91 -16.27
CA PRO A 160 -14.45 18.76 -16.59
C PRO A 160 -15.68 17.94 -17.02
N GLU A 161 -15.47 16.79 -17.67
CA GLU A 161 -16.54 15.86 -18.09
C GLU A 161 -16.94 14.87 -17.00
N GLY A 162 -16.35 14.99 -15.80
CA GLY A 162 -16.48 14.01 -14.73
C GLY A 162 -15.51 12.85 -14.85
N LEU A 163 -15.51 11.98 -13.85
CA LEU A 163 -14.70 10.74 -13.78
C LEU A 163 -15.42 9.71 -12.94
N VAL A 164 -15.36 8.45 -13.35
CA VAL A 164 -15.71 7.28 -12.55
C VAL A 164 -14.50 6.36 -12.52
N ASP A 165 -13.81 6.33 -11.38
CA ASP A 165 -12.60 5.52 -11.19
C ASP A 165 -12.70 4.77 -9.86
N ASP A 166 -12.88 3.46 -9.95
CA ASP A 166 -13.03 2.54 -8.83
C ASP A 166 -11.69 1.99 -8.30
N THR A 167 -10.57 2.62 -8.69
CA THR A 167 -9.22 2.20 -8.30
C THR A 167 -8.49 3.26 -7.47
N HIS A 168 -8.54 4.52 -7.90
CA HIS A 168 -7.75 5.59 -7.29
C HIS A 168 -8.57 6.36 -6.26
N PHE A 169 -7.98 6.65 -5.11
CA PHE A 169 -8.66 7.33 -4.02
C PHE A 169 -8.79 8.83 -4.24
N ARG A 170 -9.89 9.40 -3.72
CA ARG A 170 -9.91 10.80 -3.27
C ARG A 170 -9.09 10.94 -1.99
N VAL A 171 -8.78 12.16 -1.58
CA VAL A 171 -8.07 12.47 -0.33
C VAL A 171 -8.74 11.83 0.89
N GLU A 172 -10.08 11.83 0.95
CA GLU A 172 -10.82 11.18 2.05
C GLU A 172 -10.57 9.68 2.10
N GLY A 173 -10.64 9.00 0.97
CA GLY A 173 -10.33 7.56 0.88
C GLY A 173 -8.89 7.28 1.28
N ALA A 174 -7.93 8.03 0.73
CA ALA A 174 -6.52 7.92 1.08
C ALA A 174 -6.28 8.10 2.60
N ARG A 175 -6.94 9.06 3.24
CA ARG A 175 -6.88 9.27 4.70
C ARG A 175 -7.45 8.11 5.49
N ARG A 176 -8.53 7.46 5.01
CA ARG A 176 -9.08 6.26 5.66
C ARG A 176 -8.08 5.11 5.68
N ILE A 177 -7.42 4.88 4.55
CA ILE A 177 -6.38 3.85 4.45
C ILE A 177 -5.17 4.22 5.31
N ALA A 178 -4.68 5.47 5.21
CA ALA A 178 -3.54 5.95 6.00
C ALA A 178 -3.77 5.80 7.52
N ARG A 179 -4.96 6.10 8.01
CA ARG A 179 -5.33 5.91 9.42
C ARG A 179 -5.27 4.45 9.84
N PHE A 180 -5.74 3.53 8.98
CA PHE A 180 -5.65 2.09 9.23
C PHE A 180 -4.20 1.62 9.26
N VAL A 181 -3.38 2.05 8.28
CA VAL A 181 -1.94 1.75 8.24
C VAL A 181 -1.24 2.25 9.50
N ALA A 182 -1.43 3.51 9.89
CA ALA A 182 -0.85 4.08 11.11
C ALA A 182 -1.25 3.32 12.38
N LYS A 183 -2.52 2.89 12.48
CA LYS A 183 -2.99 2.04 13.59
C LYS A 183 -2.28 0.69 13.60
N SER A 184 -2.11 0.07 12.44
CA SER A 184 -1.44 -1.22 12.26
C SER A 184 0.05 -1.12 12.62
N LEU A 185 0.74 -0.07 12.16
CA LEU A 185 2.15 0.18 12.49
C LEU A 185 2.34 0.31 14.00
N ARG A 186 1.53 1.10 14.68
CA ARG A 186 1.56 1.19 16.15
C ARG A 186 1.30 -0.15 16.86
N ALA A 187 0.48 -1.02 16.28
CA ALA A 187 0.24 -2.35 16.84
C ALA A 187 1.46 -3.28 16.63
N ILE A 188 2.13 -3.14 15.49
CA ILE A 188 3.38 -3.84 15.15
C ILE A 188 4.49 -3.44 16.13
N GLU A 189 4.71 -2.15 16.34
CA GLU A 189 5.73 -1.63 17.27
C GLU A 189 5.52 -2.10 18.73
N ARG A 190 4.26 -2.12 19.19
CA ARG A 190 3.93 -2.56 20.55
C ARG A 190 4.18 -4.06 20.79
N ARG A 191 4.18 -4.90 19.75
CA ARG A 191 4.46 -6.34 19.90
C ARG A 191 5.92 -6.64 20.24
N ASP A 192 6.83 -5.75 19.88
CA ASP A 192 8.28 -5.99 20.00
C ASP A 192 8.88 -5.46 21.31
N GLY A 193 8.10 -4.90 22.15
CA GLY A 193 8.54 -4.54 23.48
C GLY A 193 8.26 -3.11 23.91
N ASP A 194 8.19 -2.95 25.24
CA ASP A 194 7.91 -1.77 26.04
C ASP A 194 8.92 -0.61 25.93
N GLN A 195 9.69 -0.53 24.83
CA GLN A 195 10.58 0.58 24.56
C GLN A 195 10.13 1.26 23.25
N PRO A 196 9.67 2.52 23.31
CA PRO A 196 9.50 3.28 22.10
C PRO A 196 10.87 3.44 21.42
N ALA A 197 11.00 2.90 20.21
CA ALA A 197 12.16 3.15 19.38
C ALA A 197 12.26 4.66 19.16
N LYS A 198 13.28 5.30 19.72
CA LYS A 198 13.52 6.73 19.54
C LYS A 198 13.88 6.96 18.08
N GLY A 199 13.02 7.61 17.33
CA GLY A 199 13.34 8.14 16.01
C GLY A 199 13.07 7.22 14.83
N SER A 200 12.03 6.36 14.88
CA SER A 200 11.59 5.62 13.69
C SER A 200 11.14 6.59 12.60
N THR A 201 11.55 6.36 11.35
CA THR A 201 11.05 7.06 10.17
C THR A 201 10.26 6.08 9.33
N PHE A 202 9.02 6.43 8.98
CA PHE A 202 8.23 5.62 8.07
C PHE A 202 8.53 6.02 6.63
N THR A 203 8.85 5.03 5.80
CA THR A 203 9.05 5.21 4.37
C THR A 203 7.99 4.37 3.64
N ALA A 204 7.16 5.00 2.83
CA ALA A 204 6.06 4.40 2.10
C ALA A 204 6.26 4.55 0.58
#